data_c9691f068b8b4ac77f258d9bc2305ae1
#
_entry.id   c9691f068b8b4ac77f258d9bc2305ae1
#
_cell.length_a   1.000
_cell.length_b   1.000
_cell.length_c   1.000
_cell.angle_alpha   90.00
_cell.angle_beta   90.00
_cell.angle_gamma   90.00
#
_symmetry.space_group_name_H-M   'P 1'
#
loop_
_entity.id
_entity.type
_entity.pdbx_description
1 polymer ?
#
loop_
_entity_poly.entity_id
_entity_poly.type
_entity_poly.pdbx_seq_one_letter_code
_entity_poly.pdbx_strand_id
1 'polypeptide(L)'
;MGANAQKETLKFAPQWFPQAQFAGYYVALDQGFYEEAGLDVKILHPTDDESSMKLLRTGKADVMSSFLMDALSARLSMDIPLINIAQLSQHSSLMFVTKAKSDIDTITELDGKQVAIWSAGFDRLPKALMKEKNNEVEFVPIYNTINLFLEGGVDAMTVMYYNEYDQIINSGVNKEELNTFFFSDYDGFDIPEDGLYCLEHTYRERREDLKKFVRATLKGWNYVEQNKEYALNLVVERMDKAHIANNRAHQRWMLNRMLDLLTPGDKDVKRGHLLESDFQRALNVIQSEARSGAEMQKIKFNDFYKPFAD
;
A
#
# COMPACT_ATOMS: atom_id res chain seq x y z
N MET A 1 -11.25 43.65 11.13
CA MET A 1 -10.74 43.12 9.86
C MET A 1 -9.75 42.03 10.24
N GLY A 2 -10.22 40.77 10.27
CA GLY A 2 -9.35 39.63 10.54
C GLY A 2 -8.49 39.40 9.32
N ALA A 3 -7.18 39.38 9.48
CA ALA A 3 -6.26 38.94 8.47
C ALA A 3 -6.64 37.47 8.11
N ASN A 4 -7.09 37.25 6.87
CA ASN A 4 -7.20 35.93 6.30
C ASN A 4 -5.76 35.38 6.24
N ALA A 5 -5.32 34.68 7.28
CA ALA A 5 -4.07 33.95 7.21
C ALA A 5 -4.25 32.96 6.04
N GLN A 6 -3.45 33.16 5.00
CA GLN A 6 -3.44 32.29 3.83
C GLN A 6 -3.18 30.88 4.35
N LYS A 7 -4.16 29.98 4.21
CA LYS A 7 -4.01 28.58 4.65
C LYS A 7 -2.84 27.99 3.90
N GLU A 8 -1.85 27.50 4.63
CA GLU A 8 -0.72 26.82 4.01
C GLU A 8 -1.21 25.48 3.42
N THR A 9 -0.96 25.26 2.13
CA THR A 9 -1.38 24.05 1.42
C THR A 9 -0.72 22.83 2.03
N LEU A 10 -1.49 21.81 2.39
CA LEU A 10 -0.98 20.49 2.76
C LEU A 10 -0.84 19.63 1.51
N LYS A 11 0.37 19.16 1.24
CA LYS A 11 0.69 18.37 0.05
C LYS A 11 0.78 16.89 0.40
N PHE A 12 -0.06 16.09 -0.22
CA PHE A 12 -0.12 14.64 -0.05
C PHE A 12 0.40 13.92 -1.30
N ALA A 13 1.32 12.97 -1.11
CA ALA A 13 1.89 12.15 -2.18
C ALA A 13 1.44 10.67 -2.03
N PRO A 14 0.46 10.19 -2.82
CA PRO A 14 0.15 8.76 -2.93
C PRO A 14 1.37 7.97 -3.42
N GLN A 15 1.49 6.68 -3.00
CA GLN A 15 2.65 5.85 -3.35
C GLN A 15 2.70 5.41 -4.82
N TRP A 16 1.61 5.59 -5.56
CA TRP A 16 1.51 5.13 -6.96
C TRP A 16 0.76 6.13 -7.84
N PHE A 17 0.68 5.82 -9.12
CA PHE A 17 -0.11 6.56 -10.12
C PHE A 17 -1.61 6.56 -9.77
N PRO A 18 -2.42 7.48 -10.35
CA PRO A 18 -3.86 7.51 -10.13
C PRO A 18 -4.52 6.17 -10.44
N GLN A 19 -5.26 5.65 -9.43
CA GLN A 19 -6.05 4.41 -9.53
C GLN A 19 -7.03 4.33 -8.35
N ALA A 20 -7.90 3.31 -8.34
CA ALA A 20 -8.94 3.16 -7.33
C ALA A 20 -8.41 2.93 -5.90
N GLN A 21 -7.16 2.51 -5.73
CA GLN A 21 -6.45 2.44 -4.45
C GLN A 21 -6.47 3.78 -3.70
N PHE A 22 -6.63 4.90 -4.40
CA PHE A 22 -6.60 6.24 -3.80
C PHE A 22 -7.97 6.94 -3.80
N ALA A 23 -9.05 6.22 -4.06
CA ALA A 23 -10.39 6.77 -4.20
C ALA A 23 -10.84 7.62 -3.01
N GLY A 24 -10.54 7.22 -1.78
CA GLY A 24 -10.94 7.94 -0.58
C GLY A 24 -10.35 9.34 -0.49
N TYR A 25 -9.12 9.54 -0.96
CA TYR A 25 -8.47 10.85 -1.00
C TYR A 25 -9.09 11.76 -2.06
N TYR A 26 -9.44 11.19 -3.24
CA TYR A 26 -10.11 11.94 -4.30
C TYR A 26 -11.49 12.37 -3.87
N VAL A 27 -12.24 11.48 -3.22
CA VAL A 27 -13.56 11.80 -2.67
C VAL A 27 -13.46 12.82 -1.55
N ALA A 28 -12.49 12.72 -0.64
CA ALA A 28 -12.31 13.70 0.41
C ALA A 28 -12.01 15.10 -0.13
N LEU A 29 -11.26 15.17 -1.24
CA LEU A 29 -10.95 16.43 -1.92
C LEU A 29 -12.19 16.98 -2.65
N ASP A 30 -12.87 16.16 -3.45
CA ASP A 30 -13.98 16.57 -4.30
C ASP A 30 -15.24 16.91 -3.52
N GLN A 31 -15.53 16.17 -2.43
CA GLN A 31 -16.62 16.45 -1.51
C GLN A 31 -16.34 17.62 -0.56
N GLY A 32 -15.16 18.24 -0.64
CA GLY A 32 -14.78 19.38 0.20
C GLY A 32 -14.48 19.00 1.66
N PHE A 33 -14.28 17.73 2.02
CA PHE A 33 -14.06 17.33 3.42
C PHE A 33 -12.76 17.91 3.99
N TYR A 34 -11.75 18.11 3.16
CA TYR A 34 -10.53 18.80 3.57
C TYR A 34 -10.80 20.31 3.81
N GLU A 35 -11.56 20.95 2.93
CA GLU A 35 -11.92 22.36 3.06
C GLU A 35 -12.79 22.61 4.29
N GLU A 36 -13.79 21.76 4.55
CA GLU A 36 -14.62 21.77 5.77
C GLU A 36 -13.76 21.66 7.04
N ALA A 37 -12.68 20.84 6.99
CA ALA A 37 -11.72 20.73 8.08
C ALA A 37 -10.78 21.94 8.19
N GLY A 38 -10.87 22.89 7.27
CA GLY A 38 -10.05 24.08 7.23
C GLY A 38 -8.69 23.87 6.58
N LEU A 39 -8.53 22.85 5.74
CA LEU A 39 -7.31 22.56 4.98
C LEU A 39 -7.47 22.93 3.50
N ASP A 40 -6.37 23.40 2.91
CA ASP A 40 -6.15 23.36 1.46
C ASP A 40 -5.25 22.16 1.16
N VAL A 41 -5.75 21.14 0.43
CA VAL A 41 -5.02 19.90 0.17
C VAL A 41 -4.72 19.76 -1.31
N LYS A 42 -3.46 19.43 -1.63
CA LYS A 42 -3.02 19.12 -2.98
C LYS A 42 -2.48 17.68 -3.05
N ILE A 43 -3.03 16.89 -3.95
CA ILE A 43 -2.57 15.51 -4.22
C ILE A 43 -1.52 15.56 -5.32
N LEU A 44 -0.33 14.98 -5.05
CA LEU A 44 0.83 14.97 -5.94
C LEU A 44 1.23 13.51 -6.20
N HIS A 45 0.77 12.94 -7.30
CA HIS A 45 1.18 11.58 -7.68
C HIS A 45 2.66 11.52 -8.07
N PRO A 46 3.33 10.39 -7.84
CA PRO A 46 4.69 10.16 -8.32
C PRO A 46 4.76 10.22 -9.84
N THR A 47 5.96 10.45 -10.33
CA THR A 47 6.32 10.35 -11.75
C THR A 47 7.44 9.33 -11.91
N ASP A 48 7.85 9.03 -13.13
CA ASP A 48 8.99 8.13 -13.39
C ASP A 48 10.28 8.62 -12.72
N ASP A 49 10.43 9.93 -12.53
CA ASP A 49 11.63 10.55 -11.93
C ASP A 49 11.53 10.84 -10.44
N GLU A 50 10.31 10.93 -9.88
CA GLU A 50 10.06 11.34 -8.49
C GLU A 50 9.07 10.41 -7.77
N SER A 51 9.60 9.52 -6.93
CA SER A 51 8.78 8.71 -6.03
C SER A 51 8.16 9.56 -4.90
N SER A 52 7.09 9.05 -4.28
CA SER A 52 6.44 9.70 -3.12
C SER A 52 7.42 9.88 -1.95
N MET A 53 8.29 8.92 -1.71
CA MET A 53 9.37 9.04 -0.72
C MET A 53 10.34 10.18 -1.07
N LYS A 54 10.68 10.37 -2.35
CA LYS A 54 11.53 11.49 -2.76
C LYS A 54 10.83 12.82 -2.59
N LEU A 55 9.53 12.90 -2.95
CA LEU A 55 8.71 14.11 -2.73
C LEU A 55 8.66 14.48 -1.24
N LEU A 56 8.46 13.49 -0.35
CA LEU A 56 8.45 13.71 1.10
C LEU A 56 9.81 14.20 1.62
N ARG A 57 10.89 13.50 1.28
CA ARG A 57 12.25 13.81 1.75
C ARG A 57 12.78 15.18 1.29
N THR A 58 12.31 15.64 0.14
CA THR A 58 12.71 16.96 -0.42
C THR A 58 11.79 18.10 -0.01
N GLY A 59 10.79 17.85 0.87
CA GLY A 59 9.83 18.87 1.33
C GLY A 59 8.82 19.28 0.25
N LYS A 60 8.75 18.56 -0.86
CA LYS A 60 7.72 18.78 -1.89
C LYS A 60 6.36 18.22 -1.48
N ALA A 61 6.32 17.25 -0.56
CA ALA A 61 5.12 16.73 0.07
C ALA A 61 5.27 16.77 1.61
N ASP A 62 4.15 16.90 2.32
CA ASP A 62 4.06 16.92 3.78
C ASP A 62 3.69 15.52 4.32
N VAL A 63 2.87 14.80 3.54
CA VAL A 63 2.38 13.45 3.85
C VAL A 63 2.55 12.57 2.61
N MET A 64 2.86 11.31 2.81
CA MET A 64 2.79 10.30 1.76
C MET A 64 1.97 9.10 2.22
N SER A 65 1.41 8.32 1.29
CA SER A 65 1.08 6.93 1.56
C SER A 65 2.26 6.02 1.22
N SER A 66 2.35 4.90 1.89
CA SER A 66 3.34 3.85 1.64
C SER A 66 2.89 2.54 2.27
N PHE A 67 3.49 1.43 1.86
CA PHE A 67 3.33 0.17 2.58
C PHE A 67 4.08 0.21 3.92
N LEU A 68 3.51 -0.45 4.93
CA LEU A 68 4.09 -0.53 6.28
C LEU A 68 5.52 -1.06 6.25
N MET A 69 5.76 -2.12 5.48
CA MET A 69 7.08 -2.74 5.32
C MET A 69 8.12 -1.77 4.75
N ASP A 70 7.73 -0.98 3.74
CA ASP A 70 8.62 -0.01 3.09
C ASP A 70 8.94 1.15 4.01
N ALA A 71 7.93 1.68 4.71
CA ALA A 71 8.11 2.78 5.65
C ALA A 71 9.02 2.38 6.83
N LEU A 72 8.80 1.18 7.39
CA LEU A 72 9.66 0.63 8.45
C LEU A 72 11.09 0.38 7.94
N SER A 73 11.23 -0.20 6.75
CA SER A 73 12.54 -0.44 6.14
C SER A 73 13.29 0.88 5.89
N ALA A 74 12.60 1.91 5.40
CA ALA A 74 13.20 3.22 5.19
C ALA A 74 13.67 3.86 6.52
N ARG A 75 12.89 3.72 7.58
CA ARG A 75 13.26 4.21 8.90
C ARG A 75 14.44 3.46 9.50
N LEU A 76 14.50 2.14 9.35
CA LEU A 76 15.52 1.28 9.96
C LEU A 76 16.84 1.26 9.18
N SER A 77 16.78 1.31 7.85
CA SER A 77 17.95 1.08 6.98
C SER A 77 18.47 2.36 6.33
N MET A 78 17.63 3.40 6.22
CA MET A 78 17.97 4.66 5.54
C MET A 78 17.97 5.86 6.49
N ASP A 79 17.69 5.65 7.78
CA ASP A 79 17.58 6.68 8.82
C ASP A 79 16.60 7.83 8.47
N ILE A 80 15.51 7.49 7.77
CA ILE A 80 14.48 8.47 7.43
C ILE A 80 13.47 8.51 8.58
N PRO A 81 13.30 9.64 9.29
CA PRO A 81 12.50 9.73 10.51
C PRO A 81 11.00 9.77 10.19
N LEU A 82 10.47 8.66 9.64
CA LEU A 82 9.06 8.50 9.31
C LEU A 82 8.22 8.24 10.55
N ILE A 83 7.05 8.90 10.60
CA ILE A 83 5.98 8.66 11.56
C ILE A 83 4.77 8.12 10.80
N ASN A 84 4.24 6.98 11.24
CA ASN A 84 2.92 6.50 10.80
C ASN A 84 1.84 7.27 11.55
N ILE A 85 0.98 7.99 10.85
CA ILE A 85 -0.10 8.81 11.41
C ILE A 85 -1.48 8.19 11.27
N ALA A 86 -1.61 7.18 10.39
CA ALA A 86 -2.78 6.31 10.26
C ALA A 86 -2.42 5.07 9.43
N GLN A 87 -2.88 3.90 9.84
CA GLN A 87 -2.79 2.67 9.06
C GLN A 87 -4.14 2.41 8.40
N LEU A 88 -4.21 2.54 7.08
CA LEU A 88 -5.49 2.45 6.37
C LEU A 88 -5.87 1.00 6.08
N SER A 89 -5.05 0.23 5.35
CA SER A 89 -5.32 -1.19 5.21
C SER A 89 -5.01 -1.95 6.50
N GLN A 90 -5.81 -2.97 6.75
CA GLN A 90 -5.78 -3.76 7.98
C GLN A 90 -5.25 -5.18 7.73
N HIS A 91 -5.14 -5.57 6.47
CA HIS A 91 -4.69 -6.88 6.00
C HIS A 91 -3.75 -6.75 4.82
N SER A 92 -3.09 -7.86 4.47
CA SER A 92 -2.33 -8.01 3.23
C SER A 92 -3.22 -8.52 2.09
N SER A 93 -3.02 -7.98 0.90
CA SER A 93 -3.58 -8.50 -0.35
C SER A 93 -2.54 -9.26 -1.19
N LEU A 94 -1.32 -9.35 -0.67
CA LEU A 94 -0.22 -9.95 -1.38
C LEU A 94 -0.38 -11.47 -1.45
N MET A 95 -0.10 -12.05 -2.61
CA MET A 95 -0.15 -13.48 -2.82
C MET A 95 0.80 -13.92 -3.92
N PHE A 96 1.14 -15.21 -3.95
CA PHE A 96 1.64 -15.85 -5.15
C PHE A 96 0.48 -16.38 -6.00
N VAL A 97 0.65 -16.33 -7.31
CA VAL A 97 -0.21 -16.99 -8.28
C VAL A 97 0.62 -17.93 -9.13
N THR A 98 0.08 -19.14 -9.40
CA THR A 98 0.64 -20.13 -10.32
C THR A 98 -0.44 -20.57 -11.31
N LYS A 99 -0.04 -21.21 -12.42
CA LYS A 99 -1.02 -21.83 -13.32
C LYS A 99 -1.41 -23.20 -12.75
N ALA A 100 -2.70 -23.51 -12.63
CA ALA A 100 -3.19 -24.78 -12.09
C ALA A 100 -2.60 -26.02 -12.80
N LYS A 101 -2.30 -25.88 -14.11
CA LYS A 101 -1.64 -26.92 -14.91
C LYS A 101 -0.14 -27.12 -14.62
N SER A 102 0.45 -26.34 -13.73
CA SER A 102 1.90 -26.41 -13.40
C SER A 102 2.22 -27.42 -12.29
N ASP A 103 1.21 -28.12 -11.78
CA ASP A 103 1.36 -29.08 -10.67
C ASP A 103 2.00 -28.44 -9.41
N ILE A 104 1.66 -27.15 -9.15
CA ILE A 104 2.06 -26.41 -7.95
C ILE A 104 0.79 -26.11 -7.16
N ASP A 105 0.39 -27.05 -6.30
CA ASP A 105 -0.84 -27.00 -5.50
C ASP A 105 -0.59 -26.51 -4.08
N THR A 106 0.67 -26.47 -3.65
CA THR A 106 1.09 -25.99 -2.34
C THR A 106 2.29 -25.04 -2.46
N ILE A 107 2.45 -24.15 -1.47
CA ILE A 107 3.55 -23.19 -1.47
C ILE A 107 4.93 -23.85 -1.41
N THR A 108 5.04 -25.06 -0.85
CA THR A 108 6.30 -25.82 -0.76
C THR A 108 6.76 -26.36 -2.10
N GLU A 109 5.86 -26.50 -3.08
CA GLU A 109 6.18 -26.93 -4.45
C GLU A 109 6.78 -25.81 -5.31
N LEU A 110 6.89 -24.58 -4.74
CA LEU A 110 7.68 -23.52 -5.34
C LEU A 110 9.20 -23.74 -5.19
N ASP A 111 9.64 -24.75 -4.43
CA ASP A 111 11.06 -25.09 -4.31
C ASP A 111 11.70 -25.39 -5.68
N GLY A 112 12.84 -24.77 -5.97
CA GLY A 112 13.54 -24.85 -7.25
C GLY A 112 12.84 -24.14 -8.42
N LYS A 113 11.77 -23.35 -8.20
CA LYS A 113 10.99 -22.67 -9.23
C LYS A 113 11.44 -21.23 -9.47
N GLN A 114 11.06 -20.70 -10.64
CA GLN A 114 11.24 -19.28 -10.98
C GLN A 114 10.01 -18.49 -10.56
N VAL A 115 10.22 -17.49 -9.71
CA VAL A 115 9.15 -16.65 -9.15
C VAL A 115 9.37 -15.19 -9.52
N ALA A 116 8.47 -14.63 -10.31
CA ALA A 116 8.50 -13.21 -10.61
C ALA A 116 8.10 -12.38 -9.38
N ILE A 117 8.92 -11.40 -9.04
CA ILE A 117 8.66 -10.48 -7.93
C ILE A 117 8.84 -9.02 -8.37
N TRP A 118 8.05 -8.14 -7.76
CA TRP A 118 8.20 -6.71 -7.93
C TRP A 118 9.55 -6.23 -7.37
N SER A 119 10.22 -5.35 -8.11
CA SER A 119 11.44 -4.68 -7.66
C SER A 119 11.14 -3.59 -6.64
N ALA A 120 12.17 -3.14 -5.94
CA ALA A 120 12.13 -1.94 -5.09
C ALA A 120 11.22 -2.01 -3.83
N GLY A 121 11.46 -3.00 -2.97
CA GLY A 121 10.85 -3.07 -1.62
C GLY A 121 9.79 -4.15 -1.45
N PHE A 122 9.08 -4.49 -2.51
CA PHE A 122 8.05 -5.54 -2.50
C PHE A 122 8.61 -6.98 -2.43
N ASP A 123 9.91 -7.13 -2.52
CA ASP A 123 10.59 -8.43 -2.57
C ASP A 123 10.84 -9.04 -1.18
N ARG A 124 10.78 -8.24 -0.10
CA ARG A 124 11.12 -8.70 1.27
C ARG A 124 10.16 -9.76 1.78
N LEU A 125 8.85 -9.48 1.73
CA LEU A 125 7.86 -10.38 2.26
C LEU A 125 7.81 -11.72 1.50
N PRO A 126 7.83 -11.77 0.16
CA PRO A 126 7.99 -13.00 -0.60
C PRO A 126 9.23 -13.80 -0.25
N LYS A 127 10.39 -13.15 -0.14
CA LYS A 127 11.66 -13.80 0.23
C LYS A 127 11.61 -14.39 1.63
N ALA A 128 11.09 -13.64 2.59
CA ALA A 128 10.96 -14.10 3.97
C ALA A 128 10.04 -15.32 4.06
N LEU A 129 8.93 -15.34 3.33
CA LEU A 129 8.01 -16.47 3.31
C LEU A 129 8.66 -17.71 2.69
N MET A 130 9.38 -17.58 1.57
CA MET A 130 10.09 -18.71 0.97
C MET A 130 11.17 -19.25 1.89
N LYS A 131 11.93 -18.37 2.55
CA LYS A 131 12.93 -18.76 3.54
C LYS A 131 12.32 -19.52 4.73
N GLU A 132 11.17 -19.05 5.26
CA GLU A 132 10.46 -19.76 6.34
C GLU A 132 10.00 -21.15 5.92
N LYS A 133 9.56 -21.31 4.67
CA LYS A 133 9.16 -22.60 4.12
C LYS A 133 10.33 -23.48 3.70
N ASN A 134 11.57 -23.01 3.85
CA ASN A 134 12.81 -23.66 3.38
C ASN A 134 12.80 -23.93 1.87
N ASN A 135 12.19 -23.03 1.10
CA ASN A 135 12.15 -23.11 -0.35
C ASN A 135 13.30 -22.30 -0.96
N GLU A 136 14.08 -22.93 -1.82
CA GLU A 136 15.07 -22.26 -2.67
C GLU A 136 14.43 -21.90 -4.00
N VAL A 137 14.07 -20.61 -4.18
CA VAL A 137 13.44 -20.12 -5.42
C VAL A 137 14.37 -19.16 -6.15
N GLU A 138 14.31 -19.17 -7.48
CA GLU A 138 14.94 -18.17 -8.31
C GLU A 138 14.00 -16.97 -8.47
N PHE A 139 14.31 -15.85 -7.82
CA PHE A 139 13.51 -14.64 -7.93
C PHE A 139 13.88 -13.85 -9.18
N VAL A 140 12.89 -13.65 -10.05
CA VAL A 140 13.01 -12.88 -11.30
C VAL A 140 12.39 -11.49 -11.07
N PRO A 141 13.18 -10.41 -11.04
CA PRO A 141 12.65 -9.07 -10.85
C PRO A 141 11.83 -8.62 -12.06
N ILE A 142 10.64 -8.08 -11.79
CA ILE A 142 9.75 -7.52 -12.82
C ILE A 142 9.39 -6.07 -12.52
N TYR A 143 8.91 -5.37 -13.55
CA TYR A 143 8.38 -4.01 -13.48
C TYR A 143 7.02 -3.98 -14.16
N ASN A 144 6.01 -3.48 -13.50
CA ASN A 144 4.69 -3.09 -14.00
C ASN A 144 4.13 -3.93 -15.19
N THR A 145 4.32 -5.26 -15.14
CA THR A 145 3.85 -6.18 -16.19
C THR A 145 3.55 -7.55 -15.64
N ILE A 146 2.49 -8.18 -16.17
CA ILE A 146 2.13 -9.58 -15.90
C ILE A 146 2.54 -10.51 -17.06
N ASN A 147 3.11 -9.96 -18.14
CA ASN A 147 3.33 -10.69 -19.39
C ASN A 147 4.26 -11.89 -19.19
N LEU A 148 5.31 -11.75 -18.37
CA LEU A 148 6.25 -12.84 -18.13
C LEU A 148 5.55 -14.08 -17.56
N PHE A 149 4.57 -13.88 -16.66
CA PHE A 149 3.75 -14.98 -16.13
C PHE A 149 2.76 -15.52 -17.17
N LEU A 150 2.08 -14.65 -17.92
CA LEU A 150 1.12 -15.07 -18.94
C LEU A 150 1.78 -15.93 -20.01
N GLU A 151 2.96 -15.53 -20.50
CA GLU A 151 3.71 -16.25 -21.52
C GLU A 151 4.45 -17.50 -21.00
N GLY A 152 4.41 -17.76 -19.69
CA GLY A 152 5.03 -18.93 -19.08
C GLY A 152 6.55 -18.83 -18.93
N GLY A 153 7.08 -17.61 -18.86
CA GLY A 153 8.49 -17.34 -18.60
C GLY A 153 8.89 -17.48 -17.13
N VAL A 154 7.92 -17.69 -16.24
CA VAL A 154 8.11 -17.98 -14.81
C VAL A 154 7.03 -18.95 -14.35
N ASP A 155 7.30 -19.72 -13.27
CA ASP A 155 6.37 -20.68 -12.68
C ASP A 155 5.31 -20.01 -11.81
N ALA A 156 5.71 -18.97 -11.09
CA ALA A 156 4.84 -18.19 -10.20
C ALA A 156 5.12 -16.69 -10.31
N MET A 157 4.19 -15.90 -9.83
CA MET A 157 4.32 -14.45 -9.76
C MET A 157 3.73 -13.93 -8.45
N THR A 158 4.41 -12.95 -7.82
CA THR A 158 3.84 -12.17 -6.73
C THR A 158 2.89 -11.13 -7.28
N VAL A 159 1.66 -11.08 -6.77
CA VAL A 159 0.61 -10.15 -7.21
C VAL A 159 -0.15 -9.57 -6.02
N MET A 160 -0.70 -8.38 -6.21
CA MET A 160 -1.74 -7.83 -5.34
C MET A 160 -3.11 -8.34 -5.80
N TYR A 161 -3.90 -8.89 -4.89
CA TYR A 161 -5.23 -9.37 -5.22
C TYR A 161 -6.15 -8.29 -5.80
N TYR A 162 -5.96 -7.04 -5.37
CA TYR A 162 -6.74 -5.93 -5.89
C TYR A 162 -6.27 -5.43 -7.26
N ASN A 163 -5.07 -5.80 -7.72
CA ASN A 163 -4.48 -5.25 -8.96
C ASN A 163 -4.12 -6.36 -9.97
N GLU A 164 -2.90 -6.90 -9.92
CA GLU A 164 -2.37 -7.80 -10.97
C GLU A 164 -3.18 -9.08 -11.13
N TYR A 165 -3.77 -9.61 -10.06
CA TYR A 165 -4.63 -10.78 -10.15
C TYR A 165 -5.80 -10.53 -11.10
N ASP A 166 -6.49 -9.39 -10.96
CA ASP A 166 -7.60 -9.05 -11.84
C ASP A 166 -7.12 -8.74 -13.28
N GLN A 167 -5.91 -8.19 -13.44
CA GLN A 167 -5.31 -8.01 -14.78
C GLN A 167 -5.08 -9.37 -15.46
N ILE A 168 -4.60 -10.39 -14.74
CA ILE A 168 -4.44 -11.77 -15.25
C ILE A 168 -5.79 -12.33 -15.70
N ILE A 169 -6.83 -12.19 -14.88
CA ILE A 169 -8.19 -12.62 -15.24
C ILE A 169 -8.70 -11.87 -16.49
N ASN A 170 -8.52 -10.55 -16.54
CA ASN A 170 -8.95 -9.72 -17.67
C ASN A 170 -8.15 -10.01 -18.96
N SER A 171 -7.00 -10.69 -18.85
CA SER A 171 -6.22 -11.16 -20.00
C SER A 171 -6.74 -12.48 -20.61
N GLY A 172 -7.85 -13.01 -20.10
CA GLY A 172 -8.52 -14.21 -20.63
C GLY A 172 -8.15 -15.51 -19.89
N VAL A 173 -7.50 -15.41 -18.72
CA VAL A 173 -7.25 -16.56 -17.85
C VAL A 173 -8.43 -16.74 -16.90
N ASN A 174 -9.02 -17.94 -16.84
CA ASN A 174 -10.09 -18.22 -15.89
C ASN A 174 -9.53 -18.45 -14.48
N LYS A 175 -10.34 -18.18 -13.45
CA LYS A 175 -9.93 -18.36 -12.05
C LYS A 175 -9.53 -19.77 -11.73
N GLU A 176 -10.20 -20.74 -12.31
CA GLU A 176 -9.97 -22.18 -12.16
C GLU A 176 -8.66 -22.66 -12.81
N GLU A 177 -8.04 -21.82 -13.63
CA GLU A 177 -6.73 -22.06 -14.23
C GLU A 177 -5.56 -21.52 -13.38
N LEU A 178 -5.86 -20.96 -12.20
CA LEU A 178 -4.89 -20.40 -11.27
C LEU A 178 -4.98 -21.04 -9.89
N ASN A 179 -3.82 -21.34 -9.30
CA ASN A 179 -3.69 -21.54 -7.86
C ASN A 179 -3.21 -20.26 -7.21
N THR A 180 -3.72 -19.95 -6.02
CA THR A 180 -3.42 -18.72 -5.28
C THR A 180 -2.99 -19.05 -3.87
N PHE A 181 -1.92 -18.40 -3.40
CA PHE A 181 -1.35 -18.58 -2.07
C PHE A 181 -1.28 -17.19 -1.40
N PHE A 182 -2.33 -16.83 -0.68
CA PHE A 182 -2.38 -15.56 0.04
C PHE A 182 -1.37 -15.55 1.18
N PHE A 183 -0.63 -14.47 1.34
CA PHE A 183 0.34 -14.35 2.43
C PHE A 183 -0.35 -14.26 3.77
N SER A 184 -1.56 -13.71 3.84
CA SER A 184 -2.40 -13.69 5.03
C SER A 184 -2.78 -15.07 5.58
N ASP A 185 -2.69 -16.13 4.77
CA ASP A 185 -2.96 -17.50 5.20
C ASP A 185 -1.77 -18.13 5.95
N TYR A 186 -0.62 -17.46 6.00
CA TYR A 186 0.58 -17.93 6.68
C TYR A 186 0.84 -17.12 7.95
N ASP A 187 1.10 -17.82 9.06
CA ASP A 187 1.31 -17.18 10.36
C ASP A 187 2.50 -16.20 10.29
N GLY A 188 2.27 -14.98 10.77
CA GLY A 188 3.25 -13.90 10.74
C GLY A 188 3.33 -13.11 9.43
N PHE A 189 2.59 -13.47 8.37
CA PHE A 189 2.67 -12.82 7.06
C PHE A 189 1.44 -11.99 6.67
N ASP A 190 0.37 -11.97 7.46
CA ASP A 190 -0.70 -10.97 7.30
C ASP A 190 -0.22 -9.62 7.84
N ILE A 191 0.49 -8.88 7.01
CA ILE A 191 1.04 -7.57 7.35
C ILE A 191 0.23 -6.50 6.62
N PRO A 192 -0.38 -5.54 7.34
CA PRO A 192 -1.11 -4.44 6.73
C PRO A 192 -0.25 -3.65 5.72
N GLU A 193 -0.86 -3.21 4.65
CA GLU A 193 -0.17 -2.55 3.55
C GLU A 193 -0.20 -1.02 3.69
N ASP A 194 -1.22 -0.37 3.13
CA ASP A 194 -1.31 1.08 3.00
C ASP A 194 -1.43 1.83 4.32
N GLY A 195 -0.47 2.70 4.61
CA GLY A 195 -0.50 3.65 5.71
C GLY A 195 -0.20 5.08 5.27
N LEU A 196 -0.44 6.04 6.16
CA LEU A 196 -0.11 7.45 6.00
C LEU A 196 1.11 7.82 6.83
N TYR A 197 2.06 8.48 6.22
CA TYR A 197 3.35 8.80 6.82
C TYR A 197 3.73 10.24 6.60
N CYS A 198 4.38 10.83 7.61
CA CYS A 198 5.06 12.12 7.50
C CYS A 198 6.45 12.04 8.13
N LEU A 199 7.27 13.05 7.92
CA LEU A 199 8.54 13.18 8.65
C LEU A 199 8.29 13.71 10.08
N GLU A 200 9.17 13.36 10.99
CA GLU A 200 9.06 13.74 12.42
C GLU A 200 8.97 15.25 12.63
N HIS A 201 9.69 16.06 11.85
CA HIS A 201 9.58 17.51 11.94
C HIS A 201 8.20 18.00 11.48
N THR A 202 7.66 17.47 10.37
CA THR A 202 6.30 17.78 9.90
C THR A 202 5.25 17.41 10.96
N TYR A 203 5.42 16.24 11.62
CA TYR A 203 4.54 15.84 12.72
C TYR A 203 4.55 16.86 13.87
N ARG A 204 5.72 17.40 14.23
CA ARG A 204 5.83 18.38 15.32
C ARG A 204 5.25 19.74 14.93
N GLU A 205 5.54 20.21 13.72
CA GLU A 205 5.19 21.56 13.26
C GLU A 205 3.74 21.67 12.79
N ARG A 206 3.17 20.61 12.19
CA ARG A 206 1.84 20.63 11.55
C ARG A 206 0.87 19.61 12.15
N ARG A 207 1.01 19.29 13.44
CA ARG A 207 0.24 18.25 14.10
C ARG A 207 -1.27 18.39 13.93
N GLU A 208 -1.82 19.58 14.12
CA GLU A 208 -3.27 19.81 13.99
C GLU A 208 -3.75 19.67 12.53
N ASP A 209 -2.97 20.10 11.56
CA ASP A 209 -3.30 19.92 10.15
C ASP A 209 -3.28 18.44 9.76
N LEU A 210 -2.28 17.70 10.24
CA LEU A 210 -2.19 16.25 10.01
C LEU A 210 -3.39 15.51 10.62
N LYS A 211 -3.81 15.89 11.83
CA LYS A 211 -5.01 15.33 12.47
C LYS A 211 -6.27 15.56 11.64
N LYS A 212 -6.47 16.80 11.17
CA LYS A 212 -7.59 17.17 10.30
C LYS A 212 -7.54 16.41 8.98
N PHE A 213 -6.35 16.28 8.37
CA PHE A 213 -6.13 15.54 7.13
C PHE A 213 -6.53 14.08 7.28
N VAL A 214 -6.05 13.37 8.31
CA VAL A 214 -6.39 11.96 8.57
C VAL A 214 -7.89 11.79 8.73
N ARG A 215 -8.55 12.62 9.56
CA ARG A 215 -10.00 12.54 9.80
C ARG A 215 -10.82 12.78 8.53
N ALA A 216 -10.47 13.78 7.74
CA ALA A 216 -11.12 14.08 6.48
C ALA A 216 -10.90 12.95 5.45
N THR A 217 -9.70 12.35 5.43
CA THR A 217 -9.39 11.17 4.61
C THR A 217 -10.28 9.98 4.98
N LEU A 218 -10.39 9.66 6.27
CA LEU A 218 -11.27 8.59 6.75
C LEU A 218 -12.74 8.86 6.42
N LYS A 219 -13.20 10.12 6.54
CA LYS A 219 -14.54 10.54 6.08
C LYS A 219 -14.72 10.29 4.58
N GLY A 220 -13.68 10.55 3.77
CA GLY A 220 -13.66 10.24 2.35
C GLY A 220 -13.84 8.75 2.07
N TRP A 221 -13.10 7.89 2.74
CA TRP A 221 -13.24 6.44 2.60
C TRP A 221 -14.62 5.92 3.06
N ASN A 222 -15.18 6.45 4.14
CA ASN A 222 -16.53 6.11 4.59
C ASN A 222 -17.59 6.54 3.56
N TYR A 223 -17.39 7.67 2.87
CA TYR A 223 -18.28 8.10 1.79
C TYR A 223 -18.18 7.17 0.57
N VAL A 224 -16.97 6.70 0.22
CA VAL A 224 -16.75 5.74 -0.87
C VAL A 224 -17.55 4.47 -0.69
N GLU A 225 -17.64 3.91 0.51
CA GLU A 225 -18.41 2.70 0.80
C GLU A 225 -19.87 2.81 0.38
N GLN A 226 -20.46 3.98 0.59
CA GLN A 226 -21.87 4.26 0.30
C GLN A 226 -22.08 4.78 -1.11
N ASN A 227 -21.03 5.25 -1.80
CA ASN A 227 -21.11 5.95 -3.08
C ASN A 227 -20.06 5.43 -4.08
N LYS A 228 -19.98 4.11 -4.27
CA LYS A 228 -18.93 3.45 -5.07
C LYS A 228 -18.87 3.93 -6.52
N GLU A 229 -20.03 4.10 -7.18
CA GLU A 229 -20.08 4.56 -8.57
C GLU A 229 -19.60 6.01 -8.73
N TYR A 230 -19.93 6.86 -7.76
CA TYR A 230 -19.40 8.22 -7.72
C TYR A 230 -17.87 8.23 -7.57
N ALA A 231 -17.35 7.45 -6.61
CA ALA A 231 -15.92 7.32 -6.39
C ALA A 231 -15.20 6.77 -7.64
N LEU A 232 -15.79 5.76 -8.29
CA LEU A 232 -15.26 5.18 -9.53
C LEU A 232 -15.20 6.20 -10.68
N ASN A 233 -16.21 7.07 -10.81
CA ASN A 233 -16.18 8.15 -11.81
C ASN A 233 -15.02 9.11 -11.57
N LEU A 234 -14.79 9.52 -10.31
CA LEU A 234 -13.67 10.37 -9.97
C LEU A 234 -12.31 9.71 -10.25
N VAL A 235 -12.19 8.41 -9.94
CA VAL A 235 -10.96 7.65 -10.25
C VAL A 235 -10.66 7.68 -11.73
N VAL A 236 -11.65 7.32 -12.58
CA VAL A 236 -11.50 7.32 -14.04
C VAL A 236 -11.14 8.71 -14.54
N GLU A 237 -11.83 9.76 -14.07
CA GLU A 237 -11.53 11.16 -14.42
C GLU A 237 -10.07 11.54 -14.06
N ARG A 238 -9.58 11.11 -12.89
CA ARG A 238 -8.19 11.36 -12.46
C ARG A 238 -7.18 10.64 -13.34
N MET A 239 -7.46 9.39 -13.72
CA MET A 239 -6.62 8.61 -14.63
C MET A 239 -6.57 9.25 -16.01
N ASP A 240 -7.72 9.68 -16.55
CA ASP A 240 -7.81 10.37 -17.85
C ASP A 240 -7.01 11.68 -17.85
N LYS A 241 -7.14 12.50 -16.79
CA LYS A 241 -6.37 13.74 -16.64
C LYS A 241 -4.86 13.50 -16.54
N ALA A 242 -4.45 12.35 -16.02
CA ALA A 242 -3.06 11.94 -15.91
C ALA A 242 -2.57 11.18 -17.16
N HIS A 243 -3.41 11.03 -18.20
CA HIS A 243 -3.14 10.25 -19.41
C HIS A 243 -2.77 8.78 -19.13
N ILE A 244 -3.36 8.20 -18.08
CA ILE A 244 -3.18 6.80 -17.72
C ILE A 244 -4.32 5.99 -18.32
N ALA A 245 -3.97 4.94 -19.07
CA ALA A 245 -4.96 4.01 -19.60
C ALA A 245 -5.76 3.38 -18.45
N ASN A 246 -7.09 3.39 -18.57
CA ASN A 246 -7.94 2.81 -17.56
C ASN A 246 -8.89 1.75 -18.13
N ASN A 247 -9.22 0.79 -17.28
CA ASN A 247 -10.29 -0.17 -17.48
C ASN A 247 -11.26 -0.01 -16.31
N ARG A 248 -12.46 0.50 -16.59
CA ARG A 248 -13.47 0.78 -15.54
C ARG A 248 -13.85 -0.48 -14.74
N ALA A 249 -13.90 -1.65 -15.37
CA ALA A 249 -14.20 -2.91 -14.70
C ALA A 249 -13.08 -3.28 -13.71
N HIS A 250 -11.82 -3.14 -14.13
CA HIS A 250 -10.65 -3.32 -13.29
C HIS A 250 -10.64 -2.32 -12.10
N GLN A 251 -10.89 -1.04 -12.37
CA GLN A 251 -10.95 -0.05 -11.29
C GLN A 251 -12.09 -0.30 -10.30
N ARG A 252 -13.22 -0.86 -10.75
CA ARG A 252 -14.32 -1.30 -9.86
C ARG A 252 -13.89 -2.50 -9.01
N TRP A 253 -13.20 -3.47 -9.59
CA TRP A 253 -12.62 -4.57 -8.84
C TRP A 253 -11.68 -4.05 -7.76
N MET A 254 -10.70 -3.24 -8.14
CA MET A 254 -9.73 -2.65 -7.23
C MET A 254 -10.41 -1.88 -6.09
N LEU A 255 -11.39 -1.02 -6.40
CA LEU A 255 -12.14 -0.26 -5.40
C LEU A 255 -12.80 -1.16 -4.35
N ASN A 256 -13.44 -2.25 -4.79
CA ASN A 256 -14.09 -3.18 -3.87
C ASN A 256 -13.06 -3.91 -2.99
N ARG A 257 -11.94 -4.36 -3.57
CA ARG A 257 -10.88 -5.04 -2.80
C ARG A 257 -10.20 -4.09 -1.81
N MET A 258 -9.98 -2.84 -2.20
CA MET A 258 -9.47 -1.83 -1.27
C MET A 258 -10.41 -1.60 -0.08
N LEU A 259 -11.71 -1.53 -0.31
CA LEU A 259 -12.69 -1.41 0.78
C LEU A 259 -12.66 -2.62 1.73
N ASP A 260 -12.47 -3.83 1.19
CA ASP A 260 -12.30 -5.03 2.02
C ASP A 260 -11.03 -4.92 2.89
N LEU A 261 -9.90 -4.50 2.31
CA LEU A 261 -8.63 -4.32 3.03
C LEU A 261 -8.67 -3.23 4.11
N LEU A 262 -9.47 -2.19 3.90
CA LEU A 262 -9.66 -1.09 4.84
C LEU A 262 -10.61 -1.43 6.00
N THR A 263 -11.29 -2.58 5.92
CA THR A 263 -12.25 -3.02 6.94
C THR A 263 -11.53 -3.89 7.97
N PRO A 264 -11.45 -3.46 9.23
CA PRO A 264 -10.86 -4.29 10.28
C PRO A 264 -11.60 -5.62 10.43
N GLY A 265 -10.85 -6.73 10.51
CA GLY A 265 -11.42 -8.05 10.76
C GLY A 265 -11.96 -8.18 12.20
N ASP A 266 -11.36 -7.49 13.15
CA ASP A 266 -11.80 -7.40 14.54
C ASP A 266 -12.67 -6.15 14.74
N LYS A 267 -13.84 -6.33 15.35
CA LYS A 267 -14.79 -5.24 15.61
C LYS A 267 -14.29 -4.20 16.62
N ASP A 268 -13.33 -4.57 17.44
CA ASP A 268 -12.73 -3.68 18.45
C ASP A 268 -11.61 -2.79 17.84
N VAL A 269 -11.15 -3.11 16.64
CA VAL A 269 -10.18 -2.29 15.90
C VAL A 269 -10.90 -1.30 15.01
N LYS A 270 -10.52 -0.03 15.12
CA LYS A 270 -11.05 1.01 14.24
C LYS A 270 -10.18 1.20 13.01
N ARG A 271 -10.81 1.50 11.86
CA ARG A 271 -10.10 1.91 10.65
C ARG A 271 -9.14 3.06 10.93
N GLY A 272 -7.94 2.97 10.40
CA GLY A 272 -6.89 3.97 10.59
C GLY A 272 -5.93 3.66 11.73
N HIS A 273 -6.13 2.56 12.47
CA HIS A 273 -5.25 2.14 13.54
C HIS A 273 -4.24 1.08 13.09
N LEU A 274 -3.00 1.23 13.55
CA LEU A 274 -1.97 0.19 13.46
C LEU A 274 -1.94 -0.57 14.79
N LEU A 275 -2.02 -1.89 14.74
CA LEU A 275 -1.83 -2.73 15.92
C LEU A 275 -0.33 -2.92 16.20
N GLU A 276 0.04 -2.99 17.47
CA GLU A 276 1.43 -3.28 17.86
C GLU A 276 1.87 -4.67 17.40
N SER A 277 0.95 -5.63 17.33
CA SER A 277 1.19 -6.97 16.77
C SER A 277 1.60 -6.92 15.31
N ASP A 278 0.95 -6.06 14.49
CA ASP A 278 1.26 -5.91 13.07
C ASP A 278 2.62 -5.24 12.86
N PHE A 279 2.87 -4.21 13.64
CA PHE A 279 4.18 -3.56 13.68
C PHE A 279 5.30 -4.57 14.02
N GLN A 280 5.06 -5.43 15.03
CA GLN A 280 6.03 -6.44 15.43
C GLN A 280 6.22 -7.51 14.36
N ARG A 281 5.13 -7.97 13.69
CA ARG A 281 5.23 -8.89 12.53
C ARG A 281 6.10 -8.30 11.42
N ALA A 282 5.84 -7.05 11.04
CA ALA A 282 6.62 -6.35 10.04
C ALA A 282 8.11 -6.24 10.43
N LEU A 283 8.40 -5.90 11.69
CA LEU A 283 9.78 -5.87 12.20
C LEU A 283 10.46 -7.23 12.13
N ASN A 284 9.77 -8.30 12.51
CA ASN A 284 10.33 -9.66 12.49
C ASN A 284 10.73 -10.06 11.06
N VAL A 285 9.88 -9.77 10.07
CA VAL A 285 10.19 -10.03 8.66
C VAL A 285 11.41 -9.22 8.20
N ILE A 286 11.47 -7.92 8.49
CA ILE A 286 12.60 -7.08 8.11
C ILE A 286 13.90 -7.58 8.75
N GLN A 287 13.84 -8.02 10.02
CA GLN A 287 15.01 -8.55 10.73
C GLN A 287 15.46 -9.91 10.19
N SER A 288 14.52 -10.78 9.77
CA SER A 288 14.85 -12.08 9.19
C SER A 288 15.60 -11.98 7.86
N GLU A 289 15.37 -10.88 7.12
CA GLU A 289 16.01 -10.58 5.84
C GLU A 289 17.30 -9.78 5.98
N ALA A 290 17.58 -9.24 7.18
CA ALA A 290 18.82 -8.52 7.42
C ALA A 290 20.04 -9.47 7.31
N ARG A 291 21.14 -8.96 6.75
CA ARG A 291 22.38 -9.71 6.70
C ARG A 291 22.87 -10.01 8.13
N SER A 292 23.37 -11.22 8.34
CA SER A 292 23.95 -11.62 9.63
C SER A 292 25.03 -10.60 10.07
N GLY A 293 24.83 -10.00 11.26
CA GLY A 293 25.76 -8.98 11.81
C GLY A 293 25.42 -7.52 11.46
N ALA A 294 24.37 -7.23 10.72
CA ALA A 294 23.91 -5.85 10.52
C ALA A 294 23.25 -5.35 11.82
N GLU A 295 23.81 -4.32 12.44
CA GLU A 295 23.13 -3.59 13.51
C GLU A 295 21.95 -2.81 12.91
N MET A 296 20.74 -3.25 13.19
CA MET A 296 19.54 -2.49 12.87
C MET A 296 19.17 -1.57 14.04
N GLN A 297 18.76 -0.35 13.72
CA GLN A 297 18.24 0.56 14.74
C GLN A 297 17.05 -0.11 15.46
N LYS A 298 17.03 0.00 16.79
CA LYS A 298 15.88 -0.43 17.59
C LYS A 298 14.85 0.68 17.59
N ILE A 299 13.68 0.40 17.03
CA ILE A 299 12.55 1.31 17.02
C ILE A 299 11.45 0.76 17.93
N LYS A 300 10.85 1.62 18.76
CA LYS A 300 9.67 1.27 19.55
C LYS A 300 8.39 1.63 18.79
N PHE A 301 7.34 0.88 19.01
CA PHE A 301 6.03 1.13 18.41
C PHE A 301 5.58 2.59 18.59
N ASN A 302 5.63 3.10 19.82
CA ASN A 302 5.22 4.47 20.13
C ASN A 302 6.15 5.57 19.57
N ASP A 303 7.32 5.23 19.05
CA ASP A 303 8.20 6.19 18.36
C ASP A 303 7.88 6.25 16.86
N PHE A 304 7.29 5.19 16.32
CA PHE A 304 6.89 5.09 14.93
C PHE A 304 5.43 5.45 14.69
N TYR A 305 4.52 5.00 15.54
CA TYR A 305 3.08 5.18 15.38
C TYR A 305 2.54 6.28 16.29
N LYS A 306 1.90 7.28 15.68
CA LYS A 306 1.31 8.45 16.33
C LYS A 306 -0.09 8.70 15.76
N PRO A 307 -1.12 7.96 16.20
CA PRO A 307 -2.43 7.97 15.57
C PRO A 307 -3.16 9.31 15.67
N PHE A 308 -3.94 9.59 14.63
CA PHE A 308 -4.95 10.65 14.58
C PHE A 308 -6.34 10.11 14.22
N ALA A 309 -6.45 8.80 13.95
CA ALA A 309 -7.73 8.11 13.88
C ALA A 309 -8.33 8.04 15.29
N ASP A 310 -9.58 8.42 15.47
CA ASP A 310 -10.31 8.38 16.75
C ASP A 310 -11.28 7.18 16.79
#